data_620375dd3c3d093e8ef2ff40e7579372
#
_entry.id   620375dd3c3d093e8ef2ff40e7579372
#
_cell.length_a   1.000
_cell.length_b   1.000
_cell.length_c   1.000
_cell.angle_alpha   90.00
_cell.angle_beta   90.00
_cell.angle_gamma   90.00
#
_symmetry.space_group_name_H-M   'P 1'
#
loop_
_entity.id
_entity.type
_entity.pdbx_description
1 polymer ?
#
loop_
_entity_poly.entity_id
_entity_poly.type
_entity_poly.pdbx_seq_one_letter_code
_entity_poly.pdbx_strand_id
1 'polypeptide(L)'
;MEIRADLHIHTVLSPCGDLDMSPANIIGMALQKGLSLIGISDHNSTRQAPVIQQLGERQGLRVLCGTEVNTAEEVHALAYFPTLERLTAFQHFLDLHLPDIKNNPDKFGYQVVVDAEEQITYEEERLLITALDVDINTIERTVHALDGIFIPAHIDKSRFSILSQLGFVPKDLKCEALELSPHTTREQFLQQNAYLSGYKFIRSSDAHYVDDIGKVFTSLSLPDLSFDSIRVAITR
;
A
#
# COMPACT_ATOMS: atom_id res chain seq x y z
N MET A 1 -19.34 -0.03 -13.25
CA MET A 1 -19.77 -0.57 -11.93
C MET A 1 -19.25 0.36 -10.85
N GLU A 2 -20.06 0.59 -9.81
CA GLU A 2 -19.59 1.29 -8.59
C GLU A 2 -19.04 0.25 -7.63
N ILE A 3 -17.82 0.49 -7.11
CA ILE A 3 -17.15 -0.41 -6.18
C ILE A 3 -16.60 0.35 -4.96
N ARG A 4 -16.35 -0.40 -3.88
CA ARG A 4 -15.61 0.08 -2.72
C ARG A 4 -14.21 -0.51 -2.75
N ALA A 5 -13.19 0.35 -2.63
CA ALA A 5 -11.78 -0.02 -2.66
C ALA A 5 -11.07 0.44 -1.39
N ASP A 6 -10.45 -0.48 -0.66
CA ASP A 6 -9.51 -0.19 0.42
C ASP A 6 -8.10 -0.54 -0.06
N LEU A 7 -7.32 0.49 -0.40
CA LEU A 7 -6.05 0.31 -1.09
C LEU A 7 -4.83 0.36 -0.17
N HIS A 8 -5.01 0.30 1.16
CA HIS A 8 -3.89 0.35 2.09
C HIS A 8 -4.13 -0.60 3.28
N ILE A 9 -3.65 -1.84 3.14
CA ILE A 9 -3.83 -2.91 4.12
C ILE A 9 -2.50 -3.63 4.33
N HIS A 10 -2.03 -3.66 5.58
CA HIS A 10 -0.86 -4.42 6.01
C HIS A 10 -1.26 -5.86 6.38
N THR A 11 -0.26 -6.75 6.42
CA THR A 11 -0.46 -8.16 6.75
C THR A 11 0.43 -8.58 7.92
N VAL A 12 0.46 -9.88 8.24
CA VAL A 12 1.40 -10.49 9.20
C VAL A 12 2.88 -10.28 8.81
N LEU A 13 3.17 -9.80 7.61
CA LEU A 13 4.54 -9.50 7.17
C LEU A 13 5.02 -8.14 7.67
N SER A 14 4.13 -7.18 7.86
CA SER A 14 4.48 -5.88 8.42
C SER A 14 4.73 -5.99 9.92
N PRO A 15 5.86 -5.53 10.47
CA PRO A 15 6.19 -5.69 11.90
C PRO A 15 5.24 -4.91 12.82
N CYS A 16 4.53 -3.92 12.29
CA CYS A 16 3.48 -3.16 12.99
C CYS A 16 2.08 -3.76 12.80
N GLY A 17 1.92 -4.76 11.92
CA GLY A 17 0.67 -5.47 11.72
C GLY A 17 0.38 -6.46 12.84
N ASP A 18 -0.89 -6.62 13.19
CA ASP A 18 -1.31 -7.66 14.12
C ASP A 18 -1.14 -9.05 13.49
N LEU A 19 -0.85 -10.07 14.30
CA LEU A 19 -0.72 -11.45 13.81
C LEU A 19 -2.05 -12.02 13.28
N ASP A 20 -3.18 -11.42 13.64
CA ASP A 20 -4.49 -11.76 13.06
C ASP A 20 -4.67 -11.20 11.63
N MET A 21 -3.74 -10.37 11.13
CA MET A 21 -3.74 -9.89 9.74
C MET A 21 -3.29 -10.97 8.75
N SER A 22 -3.82 -12.17 8.93
CA SER A 22 -3.59 -13.33 8.07
C SER A 22 -4.39 -13.22 6.75
N PRO A 23 -3.97 -13.94 5.69
CA PRO A 23 -4.67 -13.90 4.40
C PRO A 23 -6.16 -14.20 4.49
N ALA A 24 -6.57 -15.22 5.26
CA ALA A 24 -7.96 -15.61 5.39
C ALA A 24 -8.78 -14.54 6.13
N ASN A 25 -8.25 -13.96 7.20
CA ASN A 25 -8.91 -12.92 7.98
C ASN A 25 -9.08 -11.63 7.17
N ILE A 26 -8.04 -11.21 6.41
CA ILE A 26 -8.09 -10.04 5.54
C ILE A 26 -9.19 -10.20 4.49
N ILE A 27 -9.22 -11.34 3.78
CA ILE A 27 -10.23 -11.60 2.74
C ILE A 27 -11.62 -11.69 3.35
N GLY A 28 -11.78 -12.43 4.45
CA GLY A 28 -13.06 -12.56 5.14
C GLY A 28 -13.64 -11.23 5.58
N MET A 29 -12.81 -10.37 6.18
CA MET A 29 -13.22 -9.03 6.61
C MET A 29 -13.52 -8.12 5.42
N ALA A 30 -12.69 -8.12 4.37
CA ALA A 30 -12.93 -7.32 3.17
C ALA A 30 -14.29 -7.64 2.53
N LEU A 31 -14.62 -8.92 2.38
CA LEU A 31 -15.91 -9.37 1.86
C LEU A 31 -17.07 -9.00 2.80
N GLN A 32 -16.91 -9.16 4.11
CA GLN A 32 -17.90 -8.76 5.10
C GLN A 32 -18.20 -7.25 5.05
N LYS A 33 -17.19 -6.42 4.77
CA LYS A 33 -17.35 -4.96 4.61
C LYS A 33 -17.88 -4.56 3.24
N GLY A 34 -18.08 -5.51 2.32
CA GLY A 34 -18.57 -5.26 0.96
C GLY A 34 -17.54 -4.56 0.08
N LEU A 35 -16.25 -4.78 0.33
CA LEU A 35 -15.19 -4.33 -0.56
C LEU A 35 -15.14 -5.23 -1.81
N SER A 36 -14.92 -4.63 -2.96
CA SER A 36 -14.72 -5.34 -4.24
C SER A 36 -13.26 -5.35 -4.67
N LEU A 37 -12.47 -4.47 -4.09
CA LEU A 37 -11.06 -4.26 -4.39
C LEU A 37 -10.31 -3.94 -3.10
N ILE A 38 -9.16 -4.61 -2.90
CA ILE A 38 -8.22 -4.27 -1.83
C ILE A 38 -6.80 -4.13 -2.39
N GLY A 39 -5.97 -3.34 -1.72
CA GLY A 39 -4.52 -3.23 -1.97
C GLY A 39 -3.74 -3.79 -0.79
N ILE A 40 -2.82 -4.71 -1.05
CA ILE A 40 -1.89 -5.23 -0.04
C ILE A 40 -0.59 -4.45 -0.14
N SER A 41 -0.16 -3.88 0.98
CA SER A 41 0.87 -2.84 1.04
C SER A 41 1.77 -2.96 2.27
N ASP A 42 2.33 -4.15 2.51
CA ASP A 42 3.32 -4.32 3.58
C ASP A 42 4.52 -3.40 3.40
N HIS A 43 5.15 -2.98 4.50
CA HIS A 43 6.33 -2.12 4.46
C HIS A 43 7.48 -2.79 3.71
N ASN A 44 8.01 -2.11 2.68
CA ASN A 44 9.21 -2.47 1.92
C ASN A 44 9.28 -3.94 1.48
N SER A 45 8.14 -4.61 1.34
CA SER A 45 8.07 -6.00 0.89
C SER A 45 6.76 -6.30 0.17
N THR A 46 6.85 -7.09 -0.90
CA THR A 46 5.69 -7.54 -1.69
C THR A 46 5.36 -9.01 -1.47
N ARG A 47 6.10 -9.71 -0.59
CA ARG A 47 6.16 -11.16 -0.53
C ARG A 47 4.85 -11.82 -0.11
N GLN A 48 4.02 -11.18 0.72
CA GLN A 48 2.75 -11.75 1.18
C GLN A 48 1.62 -11.55 0.17
N ALA A 49 1.66 -10.50 -0.64
CA ALA A 49 0.57 -10.11 -1.53
C ALA A 49 0.12 -11.19 -2.54
N PRO A 50 1.00 -12.02 -3.15
CA PRO A 50 0.59 -13.05 -4.11
C PRO A 50 -0.35 -14.11 -3.54
N VAL A 51 -0.14 -14.52 -2.30
CA VAL A 51 -1.01 -15.50 -1.62
C VAL A 51 -2.40 -14.93 -1.43
N ILE A 52 -2.49 -13.67 -0.97
CA ILE A 52 -3.77 -12.99 -0.76
C ILE A 52 -4.49 -12.77 -2.10
N GLN A 53 -3.75 -12.43 -3.17
CA GLN A 53 -4.35 -12.32 -4.51
C GLN A 53 -4.98 -13.64 -4.94
N GLN A 54 -4.24 -14.76 -4.85
CA GLN A 54 -4.74 -16.07 -5.23
C GLN A 54 -6.01 -16.47 -4.44
N LEU A 55 -6.03 -16.22 -3.13
CA LEU A 55 -7.16 -16.54 -2.27
C LEU A 55 -8.35 -15.61 -2.53
N GLY A 56 -8.10 -14.31 -2.74
CA GLY A 56 -9.12 -13.32 -3.06
C GLY A 56 -9.83 -13.60 -4.38
N GLU A 57 -9.07 -13.93 -5.43
CA GLU A 57 -9.61 -14.27 -6.74
C GLU A 57 -10.60 -15.47 -6.68
N ARG A 58 -10.32 -16.47 -5.85
CA ARG A 58 -11.22 -17.61 -5.64
C ARG A 58 -12.56 -17.22 -5.01
N GLN A 59 -12.61 -16.07 -4.34
CA GLN A 59 -13.79 -15.56 -3.64
C GLN A 59 -14.40 -14.33 -4.32
N GLY A 60 -13.90 -13.95 -5.51
CA GLY A 60 -14.40 -12.81 -6.28
C GLY A 60 -13.97 -11.44 -5.75
N LEU A 61 -12.95 -11.41 -4.89
CA LEU A 61 -12.33 -10.18 -4.40
C LEU A 61 -11.10 -9.85 -5.27
N ARG A 62 -11.07 -8.66 -5.87
CA ARG A 62 -9.89 -8.19 -6.59
C ARG A 62 -8.83 -7.71 -5.60
N VAL A 63 -7.58 -8.13 -5.80
CA VAL A 63 -6.44 -7.73 -4.97
C VAL A 63 -5.39 -7.07 -5.85
N LEU A 64 -4.96 -5.86 -5.51
CA LEU A 64 -3.74 -5.25 -6.03
C LEU A 64 -2.56 -5.70 -5.16
N CYS A 65 -1.57 -6.29 -5.82
CA CYS A 65 -0.32 -6.66 -5.16
C CYS A 65 0.66 -5.49 -5.20
N GLY A 66 1.16 -5.13 -4.03
CA GLY A 66 2.08 -4.01 -3.90
C GLY A 66 2.82 -3.98 -2.58
N THR A 67 3.21 -2.79 -2.19
CA THR A 67 3.96 -2.50 -0.96
C THR A 67 3.78 -1.03 -0.59
N GLU A 68 3.91 -0.70 0.69
CA GLU A 68 4.18 0.66 1.14
C GLU A 68 5.69 0.83 1.29
N VAL A 69 6.30 1.62 0.41
CA VAL A 69 7.73 1.93 0.50
C VAL A 69 7.98 3.05 1.50
N ASN A 70 9.06 2.96 2.26
CA ASN A 70 9.59 4.05 3.09
C ASN A 70 10.87 4.58 2.43
N THR A 71 10.83 5.79 1.87
CA THR A 71 11.94 6.38 1.10
C THR A 71 13.08 6.87 2.00
N ALA A 72 14.23 7.24 1.42
CA ALA A 72 15.35 7.81 2.16
C ALA A 72 14.99 9.11 2.91
N GLU A 73 13.97 9.84 2.43
CA GLU A 73 13.42 11.03 3.10
C GLU A 73 12.41 10.68 4.21
N GLU A 74 12.19 9.38 4.48
CA GLU A 74 11.14 8.88 5.38
C GLU A 74 9.72 9.26 4.90
N VAL A 75 9.49 9.28 3.58
CA VAL A 75 8.16 9.42 2.99
C VAL A 75 7.61 8.05 2.66
N HIS A 76 6.40 7.77 3.09
CA HIS A 76 5.68 6.57 2.69
C HIS A 76 4.94 6.77 1.36
N ALA A 77 4.98 5.75 0.52
CA ALA A 77 4.25 5.71 -0.75
C ALA A 77 3.81 4.30 -1.10
N LEU A 78 2.59 4.18 -1.60
CA LEU A 78 2.04 2.92 -2.10
C LEU A 78 2.54 2.68 -3.53
N ALA A 79 2.94 1.46 -3.81
CA ALA A 79 3.35 0.99 -5.12
C ALA A 79 2.63 -0.32 -5.46
N TYR A 80 1.86 -0.35 -6.58
CA TYR A 80 1.13 -1.54 -7.04
C TYR A 80 1.55 -1.93 -8.44
N PHE A 81 1.49 -3.22 -8.75
CA PHE A 81 2.01 -3.74 -10.02
C PHE A 81 0.96 -4.58 -10.76
N PRO A 82 0.96 -4.51 -12.14
CA PRO A 82 -0.05 -5.17 -12.95
C PRO A 82 0.09 -6.71 -12.98
N THR A 83 1.31 -7.22 -12.78
CA THR A 83 1.61 -8.66 -12.87
C THR A 83 2.58 -9.10 -11.78
N LEU A 84 2.57 -10.38 -11.44
CA LEU A 84 3.51 -10.97 -10.47
C LEU A 84 4.97 -10.87 -10.95
N GLU A 85 5.22 -10.86 -12.26
CA GLU A 85 6.56 -10.63 -12.81
C GLU A 85 7.09 -9.24 -12.45
N ARG A 86 6.26 -8.20 -12.67
CA ARG A 86 6.60 -6.81 -12.31
C ARG A 86 6.75 -6.63 -10.81
N LEU A 87 5.87 -7.25 -10.04
CA LEU A 87 5.94 -7.28 -8.58
C LEU A 87 7.26 -7.90 -8.09
N THR A 88 7.66 -9.04 -8.67
CA THR A 88 8.92 -9.72 -8.34
C THR A 88 10.13 -8.86 -8.71
N ALA A 89 10.10 -8.19 -9.86
CA ALA A 89 11.16 -7.26 -10.24
C ALA A 89 11.31 -6.10 -9.24
N PHE A 90 10.17 -5.57 -8.74
CA PHE A 90 10.21 -4.55 -7.72
C PHE A 90 10.65 -5.09 -6.34
N GLN A 91 10.31 -6.34 -5.99
CA GLN A 91 10.84 -6.98 -4.78
C GLN A 91 12.37 -7.08 -4.81
N HIS A 92 12.97 -7.42 -5.96
CA HIS A 92 14.42 -7.40 -6.10
C HIS A 92 15.02 -6.02 -5.90
N PHE A 93 14.35 -4.97 -6.39
CA PHE A 93 14.76 -3.60 -6.14
C PHE A 93 14.72 -3.28 -4.63
N LEU A 94 13.65 -3.65 -3.93
CA LEU A 94 13.54 -3.47 -2.47
C LEU A 94 14.66 -4.22 -1.72
N ASP A 95 14.92 -5.48 -2.11
CA ASP A 95 15.97 -6.31 -1.49
C ASP A 95 17.36 -5.69 -1.60
N LEU A 96 17.64 -4.95 -2.68
CA LEU A 96 18.93 -4.27 -2.91
C LEU A 96 19.07 -2.98 -2.08
N HIS A 97 17.94 -2.32 -1.77
CA HIS A 97 17.92 -1.00 -1.15
C HIS A 97 17.46 -0.99 0.30
N LEU A 98 17.00 -2.12 0.83
CA LEU A 98 16.66 -2.25 2.25
C LEU A 98 17.95 -2.41 3.06
N PRO A 99 18.24 -1.51 4.03
CA PRO A 99 19.42 -1.61 4.87
C PRO A 99 19.50 -2.93 5.65
N ASP A 100 20.70 -3.43 5.89
CA ASP A 100 20.95 -4.65 6.69
C ASP A 100 20.84 -4.35 8.20
N ILE A 101 19.66 -3.90 8.62
CA ILE A 101 19.31 -3.69 10.02
C ILE A 101 18.41 -4.84 10.45
N LYS A 102 18.86 -5.63 11.42
CA LYS A 102 18.10 -6.80 11.89
C LYS A 102 16.83 -6.39 12.64
N ASN A 103 15.77 -7.11 12.37
CA ASN A 103 14.55 -7.02 13.17
C ASN A 103 14.79 -7.51 14.60
N ASN A 104 14.06 -6.92 15.54
CA ASN A 104 13.93 -7.42 16.90
C ASN A 104 12.43 -7.70 17.16
N PRO A 105 11.97 -8.96 17.06
CA PRO A 105 10.55 -9.29 17.21
C PRO A 105 9.93 -8.90 18.54
N ASP A 106 10.71 -8.90 19.63
CA ASP A 106 10.23 -8.46 20.95
C ASP A 106 9.90 -6.96 21.00
N LYS A 107 10.48 -6.18 20.07
CA LYS A 107 10.32 -4.73 20.03
C LYS A 107 9.40 -4.27 18.90
N PHE A 108 9.48 -4.90 17.73
CA PHE A 108 8.82 -4.45 16.52
C PHE A 108 7.77 -5.43 15.99
N GLY A 109 7.71 -6.66 16.50
CA GLY A 109 6.85 -7.73 16.01
C GLY A 109 7.55 -8.65 15.01
N TYR A 110 6.86 -9.73 14.65
CA TYR A 110 7.32 -10.69 13.64
C TYR A 110 7.09 -10.16 12.23
N GLN A 111 7.87 -10.65 11.28
CA GLN A 111 7.81 -10.31 9.85
C GLN A 111 7.77 -11.60 9.04
N VAL A 112 6.61 -12.24 9.00
CA VAL A 112 6.46 -13.57 8.42
C VAL A 112 5.61 -13.57 7.15
N VAL A 113 5.98 -14.44 6.21
CA VAL A 113 5.15 -14.79 5.06
C VAL A 113 4.50 -16.12 5.33
N VAL A 114 3.20 -16.18 5.14
CA VAL A 114 2.42 -17.42 5.28
C VAL A 114 1.84 -17.87 3.95
N ASP A 115 1.63 -19.19 3.80
CA ASP A 115 0.94 -19.77 2.67
C ASP A 115 -0.60 -19.70 2.80
N ALA A 116 -1.30 -20.38 1.89
CA ALA A 116 -2.77 -20.41 1.87
C ALA A 116 -3.39 -21.17 3.06
N GLU A 117 -2.63 -22.03 3.70
CA GLU A 117 -2.96 -22.79 4.90
C GLU A 117 -2.46 -22.11 6.19
N GLU A 118 -1.97 -20.85 6.06
CA GLU A 118 -1.44 -20.02 7.14
C GLU A 118 -0.20 -20.60 7.84
N GLN A 119 0.56 -21.45 7.11
CA GLN A 119 1.85 -21.94 7.59
C GLN A 119 2.96 -20.95 7.23
N ILE A 120 3.85 -20.66 8.16
CA ILE A 120 5.01 -19.78 7.92
C ILE A 120 5.95 -20.45 6.91
N THR A 121 6.17 -19.74 5.79
CA THR A 121 7.08 -20.21 4.71
C THR A 121 8.37 -19.40 4.64
N TYR A 122 8.38 -18.20 5.21
CA TYR A 122 9.53 -17.31 5.22
C TYR A 122 9.42 -16.32 6.39
N GLU A 123 10.55 -15.94 6.95
CA GLU A 123 10.68 -14.84 7.93
C GLU A 123 11.73 -13.85 7.44
N GLU A 124 11.37 -12.56 7.36
CA GLU A 124 12.31 -11.51 6.97
C GLU A 124 13.11 -11.06 8.20
N GLU A 125 14.43 -11.24 8.15
CA GLU A 125 15.34 -10.90 9.25
C GLU A 125 15.64 -9.39 9.30
N ARG A 126 15.57 -8.68 8.17
CA ARG A 126 15.81 -7.24 8.11
C ARG A 126 14.57 -6.47 8.51
N LEU A 127 14.73 -5.39 9.27
CA LEU A 127 13.62 -4.58 9.75
C LEU A 127 12.94 -3.82 8.58
N LEU A 128 11.76 -4.27 8.19
CA LEU A 128 11.04 -3.78 7.01
C LEU A 128 10.61 -2.31 7.10
N ILE A 129 10.34 -1.79 8.30
CA ILE A 129 9.95 -0.37 8.47
C ILE A 129 11.13 0.62 8.34
N THR A 130 12.35 0.12 8.12
CA THR A 130 13.53 0.97 7.91
C THR A 130 13.43 1.71 6.58
N ALA A 131 13.82 2.99 6.55
CA ALA A 131 13.91 3.75 5.31
C ALA A 131 14.89 3.08 4.32
N LEU A 132 14.45 2.98 3.05
CA LEU A 132 15.33 2.54 1.94
C LEU A 132 16.43 3.59 1.73
N ASP A 133 17.54 3.20 1.11
CA ASP A 133 18.65 4.10 0.78
C ASP A 133 18.46 4.87 -0.54
N VAL A 134 17.21 4.98 -1.02
CA VAL A 134 16.83 5.63 -2.27
C VAL A 134 15.75 6.70 -2.07
N ASP A 135 15.87 7.78 -2.86
CA ASP A 135 14.95 8.91 -2.83
C ASP A 135 13.59 8.60 -3.49
N ILE A 136 12.59 9.42 -3.16
CA ILE A 136 11.23 9.28 -3.67
C ILE A 136 11.14 9.33 -5.20
N ASN A 137 11.96 10.15 -5.88
CA ASN A 137 11.94 10.26 -7.33
C ASN A 137 12.49 9.01 -8.00
N THR A 138 13.50 8.38 -7.39
CA THR A 138 14.04 7.10 -7.89
C THR A 138 13.03 5.99 -7.74
N ILE A 139 12.32 5.93 -6.62
CA ILE A 139 11.23 4.97 -6.40
C ILE A 139 10.10 5.21 -7.41
N GLU A 140 9.63 6.45 -7.57
CA GLU A 140 8.58 6.81 -8.54
C GLU A 140 8.95 6.33 -9.96
N ARG A 141 10.16 6.65 -10.43
CA ARG A 141 10.61 6.22 -11.75
C ARG A 141 10.69 4.70 -11.90
N THR A 142 11.14 4.00 -10.85
CA THR A 142 11.23 2.53 -10.86
C THR A 142 9.84 1.90 -10.92
N VAL A 143 8.88 2.41 -10.15
CA VAL A 143 7.49 1.94 -10.17
C VAL A 143 6.88 2.12 -11.56
N HIS A 144 7.01 3.31 -12.16
CA HIS A 144 6.47 3.58 -13.49
C HIS A 144 7.20 2.80 -14.61
N ALA A 145 8.51 2.55 -14.49
CA ALA A 145 9.25 1.70 -15.43
C ALA A 145 8.75 0.23 -15.41
N LEU A 146 8.12 -0.18 -14.34
CA LEU A 146 7.47 -1.49 -14.17
C LEU A 146 5.96 -1.43 -14.43
N ASP A 147 5.46 -0.40 -15.09
CA ASP A 147 4.05 -0.15 -15.36
C ASP A 147 3.17 -0.12 -14.09
N GLY A 148 3.79 0.25 -12.95
CA GLY A 148 3.13 0.31 -11.64
C GLY A 148 2.29 1.57 -11.45
N ILE A 149 1.54 1.59 -10.34
CA ILE A 149 0.82 2.73 -9.78
C ILE A 149 1.63 3.25 -8.60
N PHE A 150 1.86 4.55 -8.53
CA PHE A 150 2.59 5.22 -7.45
C PHE A 150 1.72 6.27 -6.76
N ILE A 151 1.55 6.16 -5.43
CA ILE A 151 0.66 7.03 -4.65
C ILE A 151 1.38 7.42 -3.35
N PRO A 152 1.78 8.69 -3.15
CA PRO A 152 2.23 9.17 -1.84
C PRO A 152 1.16 8.91 -0.77
N ALA A 153 1.56 8.18 0.30
CA ALA A 153 0.64 7.68 1.30
C ALA A 153 0.32 8.74 2.36
N HIS A 154 -0.91 8.69 2.90
CA HIS A 154 -1.42 9.46 4.03
C HIS A 154 -0.75 10.85 4.21
N ILE A 155 -0.80 11.69 3.14
CA ILE A 155 -0.05 12.94 3.03
C ILE A 155 -0.38 13.99 4.11
N ASP A 156 -1.47 13.80 4.82
CA ASP A 156 -1.94 14.63 5.93
C ASP A 156 -1.36 14.24 7.30
N LYS A 157 -0.66 13.09 7.42
CA LYS A 157 -0.02 12.67 8.66
C LYS A 157 1.19 13.56 9.00
N SER A 158 1.44 13.75 10.30
CA SER A 158 2.56 14.55 10.80
C SER A 158 3.91 13.82 10.75
N ARG A 159 3.91 12.55 10.37
CA ARG A 159 5.11 11.69 10.22
C ARG A 159 4.96 10.86 8.96
N PHE A 160 6.07 10.54 8.34
CA PHE A 160 6.16 9.66 7.17
C PHE A 160 5.29 10.10 5.99
N SER A 161 4.89 11.36 5.94
CA SER A 161 4.14 11.91 4.83
C SER A 161 5.00 12.84 3.99
N ILE A 162 4.68 12.97 2.70
CA ILE A 162 5.42 13.86 1.81
C ILE A 162 5.38 15.32 2.29
N LEU A 163 4.28 15.75 2.90
CA LEU A 163 4.16 17.11 3.44
C LEU A 163 4.94 17.31 4.73
N SER A 164 5.01 16.29 5.60
CA SER A 164 5.78 16.40 6.86
C SER A 164 7.28 16.35 6.63
N GLN A 165 7.74 15.60 5.63
CA GLN A 165 9.16 15.39 5.36
C GLN A 165 9.71 16.45 4.39
N LEU A 166 8.99 16.77 3.31
CA LEU A 166 9.45 17.70 2.28
C LEU A 166 8.81 19.09 2.37
N GLY A 167 7.70 19.25 3.09
CA GLY A 167 6.93 20.48 3.19
C GLY A 167 6.02 20.76 1.99
N PHE A 168 6.11 20.03 0.91
CA PHE A 168 5.32 20.18 -0.31
C PHE A 168 5.35 18.90 -1.15
N VAL A 169 4.44 18.80 -2.11
CA VAL A 169 4.49 17.76 -3.16
C VAL A 169 5.30 18.32 -4.33
N PRO A 170 6.47 17.71 -4.70
CA PRO A 170 7.28 18.16 -5.83
C PRO A 170 6.48 18.16 -7.13
N LYS A 171 6.59 19.22 -7.94
CA LYS A 171 5.80 19.37 -9.18
C LYS A 171 6.17 18.37 -10.27
N ASP A 172 7.38 17.85 -10.23
CA ASP A 172 7.95 16.88 -11.15
C ASP A 172 7.71 15.43 -10.71
N LEU A 173 7.23 15.22 -9.47
CA LEU A 173 6.84 13.91 -8.98
C LEU A 173 5.52 13.48 -9.65
N LYS A 174 5.57 12.40 -10.41
CA LYS A 174 4.38 11.83 -11.06
C LYS A 174 3.72 10.84 -10.10
N CYS A 175 2.44 11.00 -9.87
CA CYS A 175 1.65 10.07 -9.07
C CYS A 175 0.23 9.99 -9.62
N GLU A 176 -0.40 8.84 -9.46
CA GLU A 176 -1.77 8.61 -9.92
C GLU A 176 -2.78 9.32 -9.03
N ALA A 177 -2.51 9.36 -7.71
CA ALA A 177 -3.32 10.06 -6.72
C ALA A 177 -2.44 10.44 -5.52
N LEU A 178 -3.04 11.17 -4.57
CA LEU A 178 -2.52 11.39 -3.22
C LEU A 178 -3.45 10.67 -2.24
N GLU A 179 -2.89 9.94 -1.28
CA GLU A 179 -3.72 9.32 -0.26
C GLU A 179 -3.89 10.23 0.95
N LEU A 180 -5.12 10.30 1.46
CA LEU A 180 -5.45 10.92 2.74
C LEU A 180 -5.70 9.83 3.79
N SER A 181 -5.24 10.08 5.01
CA SER A 181 -5.47 9.19 6.14
C SER A 181 -6.98 9.06 6.48
N PRO A 182 -7.37 8.08 7.31
CA PRO A 182 -8.75 7.95 7.78
C PRO A 182 -9.27 9.18 8.54
N HIS A 183 -8.39 10.06 9.02
CA HIS A 183 -8.73 11.14 9.96
C HIS A 183 -9.20 12.44 9.29
N THR A 184 -9.09 12.57 7.96
CA THR A 184 -9.51 13.78 7.25
C THR A 184 -10.30 13.44 5.99
N THR A 185 -11.01 14.43 5.45
CA THR A 185 -11.64 14.35 4.13
C THR A 185 -10.93 15.27 3.15
N ARG A 186 -11.12 15.04 1.84
CA ARG A 186 -10.59 15.92 0.80
C ARG A 186 -10.98 17.38 1.02
N GLU A 187 -12.23 17.63 1.36
CA GLU A 187 -12.76 18.97 1.57
C GLU A 187 -12.09 19.66 2.76
N GLN A 188 -11.93 18.96 3.88
CA GLN A 188 -11.24 19.48 5.07
C GLN A 188 -9.77 19.75 4.78
N PHE A 189 -9.08 18.80 4.15
CA PHE A 189 -7.66 18.90 3.81
C PHE A 189 -7.38 20.07 2.87
N LEU A 190 -8.20 20.27 1.84
CA LEU A 190 -8.02 21.35 0.87
C LEU A 190 -8.30 22.76 1.41
N GLN A 191 -8.97 22.90 2.57
CA GLN A 191 -9.11 24.21 3.22
C GLN A 191 -7.76 24.84 3.59
N GLN A 192 -6.78 24.01 3.93
CA GLN A 192 -5.43 24.45 4.28
C GLN A 192 -4.41 24.20 3.14
N ASN A 193 -4.75 23.35 2.17
CA ASN A 193 -3.85 22.88 1.11
C ASN A 193 -4.47 23.09 -0.28
N ALA A 194 -5.07 24.25 -0.54
CA ALA A 194 -5.80 24.56 -1.77
C ALA A 194 -4.95 24.38 -3.05
N TYR A 195 -3.63 24.53 -2.96
CA TYR A 195 -2.70 24.35 -4.07
C TYR A 195 -2.63 22.90 -4.59
N LEU A 196 -3.11 21.92 -3.81
CA LEU A 196 -3.21 20.51 -4.20
C LEU A 196 -4.55 20.14 -4.84
N SER A 197 -5.47 21.12 -5.04
CA SER A 197 -6.82 20.86 -5.58
C SER A 197 -6.85 20.18 -6.95
N GLY A 198 -5.75 20.30 -7.74
CA GLY A 198 -5.60 19.65 -9.05
C GLY A 198 -5.28 18.16 -8.97
N TYR A 199 -4.90 17.63 -7.82
CA TYR A 199 -4.64 16.21 -7.63
C TYR A 199 -5.92 15.43 -7.37
N LYS A 200 -5.90 14.16 -7.72
CA LYS A 200 -6.88 13.18 -7.24
C LYS A 200 -6.49 12.70 -5.85
N PHE A 201 -7.52 12.35 -5.08
CA PHE A 201 -7.34 11.84 -3.73
C PHE A 201 -8.03 10.51 -3.58
N ILE A 202 -7.33 9.57 -2.97
CA ILE A 202 -7.92 8.35 -2.44
C ILE A 202 -7.91 8.39 -0.92
N ARG A 203 -8.72 7.54 -0.30
CA ARG A 203 -8.73 7.29 1.14
C ARG A 203 -8.78 5.81 1.36
N SER A 204 -7.98 5.34 2.27
CA SER A 204 -7.89 3.92 2.65
C SER A 204 -7.84 3.78 4.15
N SER A 205 -7.93 2.57 4.65
CA SER A 205 -7.95 2.33 6.10
C SER A 205 -6.57 2.42 6.75
N ASP A 206 -5.50 2.13 6.01
CA ASP A 206 -4.15 1.95 6.58
C ASP A 206 -4.21 0.88 7.71
N ALA A 207 -4.90 -0.24 7.37
CA ALA A 207 -5.27 -1.24 8.35
C ALA A 207 -4.07 -2.05 8.83
N HIS A 208 -3.88 -2.08 10.15
CA HIS A 208 -2.92 -2.89 10.86
C HIS A 208 -3.61 -3.95 11.77
N TYR A 209 -4.93 -3.85 11.90
CA TYR A 209 -5.82 -4.77 12.61
C TYR A 209 -6.99 -5.14 11.72
N VAL A 210 -7.49 -6.37 11.86
CA VAL A 210 -8.58 -6.90 11.04
C VAL A 210 -9.82 -5.99 11.07
N ASP A 211 -10.17 -5.48 12.24
CA ASP A 211 -11.33 -4.60 12.41
C ASP A 211 -11.20 -3.25 11.70
N ASP A 212 -10.00 -2.82 11.34
CA ASP A 212 -9.76 -1.55 10.63
C ASP A 212 -10.04 -1.65 9.14
N ILE A 213 -9.97 -2.84 8.56
CA ILE A 213 -10.22 -3.10 7.15
C ILE A 213 -11.59 -2.55 6.74
N GLY A 214 -11.60 -1.70 5.71
CA GLY A 214 -12.81 -1.12 5.15
C GLY A 214 -13.53 -0.12 6.05
N LYS A 215 -12.97 0.33 7.19
CA LYS A 215 -13.50 1.47 7.96
C LYS A 215 -13.52 2.74 7.12
N VAL A 216 -12.51 2.90 6.28
CA VAL A 216 -12.42 3.95 5.27
C VAL A 216 -12.09 3.30 3.95
N PHE A 217 -12.69 3.78 2.88
CA PHE A 217 -12.51 3.27 1.52
C PHE A 217 -12.73 4.37 0.50
N THR A 218 -12.24 4.15 -0.71
CA THR A 218 -12.52 4.98 -1.87
C THR A 218 -13.62 4.34 -2.71
N SER A 219 -14.65 5.12 -3.09
CA SER A 219 -15.65 4.70 -4.07
C SER A 219 -15.13 4.98 -5.48
N LEU A 220 -15.10 3.96 -6.33
CA LEU A 220 -14.62 4.07 -7.70
C LEU A 220 -15.71 3.64 -8.69
N SER A 221 -15.80 4.36 -9.81
CA SER A 221 -16.65 4.00 -10.97
C SER A 221 -15.76 3.44 -12.07
N LEU A 222 -15.90 2.15 -12.36
CA LEU A 222 -15.03 1.39 -13.26
C LEU A 222 -15.83 0.65 -14.32
N PRO A 223 -15.29 0.45 -15.54
CA PRO A 223 -15.89 -0.48 -16.52
C PRO A 223 -15.68 -1.95 -16.08
N ASP A 224 -14.51 -2.26 -15.55
CA ASP A 224 -14.09 -3.58 -15.07
C ASP A 224 -13.01 -3.46 -13.98
N LEU A 225 -12.58 -4.59 -13.38
CA LEU A 225 -11.56 -4.65 -12.33
C LEU A 225 -10.13 -4.90 -12.87
N SER A 226 -9.85 -4.55 -14.13
CA SER A 226 -8.48 -4.61 -14.66
C SER A 226 -7.59 -3.56 -14.00
N PHE A 227 -6.29 -3.83 -13.99
CA PHE A 227 -5.31 -2.91 -13.41
C PHE A 227 -5.35 -1.54 -14.10
N ASP A 228 -5.50 -1.51 -15.43
CA ASP A 228 -5.59 -0.27 -16.20
C ASP A 228 -6.87 0.53 -15.91
N SER A 229 -8.02 -0.16 -15.77
CA SER A 229 -9.28 0.49 -15.38
C SER A 229 -9.18 1.12 -13.99
N ILE A 230 -8.55 0.41 -13.04
CA ILE A 230 -8.30 0.94 -11.69
C ILE A 230 -7.37 2.15 -11.76
N ARG A 231 -6.22 2.05 -12.48
CA ARG A 231 -5.29 3.17 -12.66
C ARG A 231 -6.01 4.40 -13.21
N VAL A 232 -6.79 4.24 -14.27
CA VAL A 232 -7.54 5.35 -14.88
C VAL A 232 -8.52 5.98 -13.91
N ALA A 233 -9.23 5.19 -13.10
CA ALA A 233 -10.24 5.69 -12.17
C ALA A 233 -9.64 6.47 -10.99
N ILE A 234 -8.47 6.09 -10.51
CA ILE A 234 -7.77 6.83 -9.43
C ILE A 234 -7.00 8.05 -9.95
N THR A 235 -6.72 8.13 -11.28
CA THR A 235 -6.00 9.25 -11.91
C THR A 235 -6.96 10.36 -12.38
N ARG A 236 -8.23 10.04 -12.65
CA ARG A 236 -9.26 10.95 -13.16
C ARG A 236 -10.18 11.42 -12.04
#